data_a6165bfc69aeb0c575f3aa270e4c623e
#
_entry.id   a6165bfc69aeb0c575f3aa270e4c623e
#
_cell.length_a   1.000
_cell.length_b   1.000
_cell.length_c   1.000
_cell.angle_alpha   90.00
_cell.angle_beta   90.00
_cell.angle_gamma   90.00
#
_symmetry.space_group_name_H-M   'P 1'
#
loop_
_entity.id
_entity.type
_entity.pdbx_description
1 polymer ?
#
loop_
_entity_poly.entity_id
_entity_poly.type
_entity_poly.pdbx_seq_one_letter_code
_entity_poly.pdbx_strand_id
1 'polypeptide(L)'
;MSDVLRQVDEDLRKDRILILWKKYGIYIIAFIVLLISSVIGYQINKSLNISNNQKQVENYLNASNLPSENEIVSSLSNLENSSNTFMRGLIRLKMANSLISQGKKEQSQAILIQLMKDREINKIIKDAAGYFYLMSKLNEITKDEILAYFPDNQIDNSTFKYLFLELFALHDLFSGDFEQTNKSFQKIINDPEAPREIIIRSEKFLESIK
;
A
#
# COMPACT_ATOMS: atom_id res chain seq x y z
N MET A 1 -19.07 -38.76 -60.70
CA MET A 1 -17.75 -39.27 -60.26
C MET A 1 -17.08 -38.46 -59.14
N SER A 2 -17.46 -37.22 -58.91
CA SER A 2 -16.89 -36.38 -57.81
C SER A 2 -17.34 -36.80 -56.39
N ASP A 3 -18.55 -37.36 -56.25
CA ASP A 3 -19.12 -37.73 -54.93
C ASP A 3 -18.44 -38.94 -54.28
N VAL A 4 -18.04 -39.94 -55.09
CA VAL A 4 -17.39 -41.16 -54.59
C VAL A 4 -15.97 -40.83 -54.11
N LEU A 5 -15.23 -39.95 -54.80
CA LEU A 5 -13.91 -39.54 -54.38
C LEU A 5 -13.96 -38.70 -53.07
N ARG A 6 -15.00 -37.90 -52.90
CA ARG A 6 -15.20 -37.12 -51.68
C ARG A 6 -15.55 -38.00 -50.49
N GLN A 7 -16.36 -39.03 -50.67
CA GLN A 7 -16.73 -40.01 -49.66
C GLN A 7 -15.52 -40.88 -49.22
N VAL A 8 -14.66 -41.28 -50.14
CA VAL A 8 -13.42 -41.98 -49.87
C VAL A 8 -12.45 -41.10 -49.09
N ASP A 9 -12.33 -39.81 -49.41
CA ASP A 9 -11.47 -38.87 -48.72
C ASP A 9 -11.96 -38.58 -47.28
N GLU A 10 -13.28 -38.50 -47.06
CA GLU A 10 -13.88 -38.39 -45.73
C GLU A 10 -13.67 -39.65 -44.87
N ASP A 11 -13.75 -40.85 -45.43
CA ASP A 11 -13.51 -42.10 -44.71
C ASP A 11 -12.03 -42.28 -44.38
N LEU A 12 -11.13 -41.90 -45.27
CA LEU A 12 -9.70 -41.89 -45.00
C LEU A 12 -9.27 -40.90 -43.91
N ARG A 13 -9.97 -39.75 -43.82
CA ARG A 13 -9.76 -38.80 -42.74
C ARG A 13 -10.26 -39.31 -41.39
N LYS A 14 -11.43 -39.98 -41.35
CA LYS A 14 -11.96 -40.63 -40.14
C LYS A 14 -11.05 -41.69 -39.64
N ASP A 15 -10.56 -42.55 -40.53
CA ASP A 15 -9.62 -43.63 -40.15
C ASP A 15 -8.31 -43.10 -39.57
N ARG A 16 -7.74 -42.07 -40.17
CA ARG A 16 -6.54 -41.41 -39.64
C ARG A 16 -6.78 -40.80 -38.23
N ILE A 17 -7.93 -40.17 -38.03
CA ILE A 17 -8.31 -39.61 -36.74
C ILE A 17 -8.48 -40.75 -35.70
N LEU A 18 -9.12 -41.84 -36.05
CA LEU A 18 -9.29 -42.99 -35.16
C LEU A 18 -7.96 -43.65 -34.78
N ILE A 19 -7.03 -43.76 -35.72
CA ILE A 19 -5.68 -44.32 -35.46
C ILE A 19 -4.91 -43.37 -34.52
N LEU A 20 -4.96 -42.07 -34.76
CA LEU A 20 -4.35 -41.06 -33.89
C LEU A 20 -4.96 -41.07 -32.50
N TRP A 21 -6.30 -41.19 -32.40
CA TRP A 21 -7.01 -41.26 -31.15
C TRP A 21 -6.67 -42.54 -30.35
N LYS A 22 -6.60 -43.69 -31.02
CA LYS A 22 -6.15 -44.95 -30.37
C LYS A 22 -4.73 -44.87 -29.85
N LYS A 23 -3.85 -44.15 -30.53
CA LYS A 23 -2.42 -44.06 -30.16
C LYS A 23 -2.15 -42.97 -29.11
N TYR A 24 -2.83 -41.84 -29.23
CA TYR A 24 -2.52 -40.64 -28.41
C TYR A 24 -3.69 -40.15 -27.53
N GLY A 25 -4.87 -40.74 -27.66
CA GLY A 25 -6.08 -40.28 -26.95
C GLY A 25 -5.90 -40.23 -25.43
N ILE A 26 -5.22 -41.23 -24.85
CA ILE A 26 -4.94 -41.27 -23.41
C ILE A 26 -4.05 -40.08 -22.96
N TYR A 27 -3.05 -39.73 -23.77
CA TYR A 27 -2.15 -38.61 -23.47
C TYR A 27 -2.87 -37.27 -23.61
N ILE A 28 -3.77 -37.14 -24.61
CA ILE A 28 -4.62 -35.94 -24.80
C ILE A 28 -5.56 -35.76 -23.60
N ILE A 29 -6.23 -36.85 -23.18
CA ILE A 29 -7.10 -36.83 -22.00
C ILE A 29 -6.30 -36.47 -20.75
N ALA A 30 -5.13 -37.10 -20.53
CA ALA A 30 -4.28 -36.81 -19.39
C ALA A 30 -3.83 -35.33 -19.38
N PHE A 31 -3.48 -34.76 -20.54
CA PHE A 31 -3.10 -33.36 -20.69
C PHE A 31 -4.27 -32.41 -20.36
N ILE A 32 -5.48 -32.74 -20.85
CA ILE A 32 -6.69 -31.93 -20.54
C ILE A 32 -6.99 -31.97 -19.04
N VAL A 33 -6.93 -33.15 -18.42
CA VAL A 33 -7.14 -33.28 -16.96
C VAL A 33 -6.11 -32.49 -16.17
N LEU A 34 -4.85 -32.47 -16.60
CA LEU A 34 -3.79 -31.70 -15.97
C LEU A 34 -4.03 -30.20 -16.09
N LEU A 35 -4.46 -29.71 -17.26
CA LEU A 35 -4.83 -28.30 -17.46
C LEU A 35 -6.00 -27.90 -16.55
N ILE A 36 -7.07 -28.69 -16.51
CA ILE A 36 -8.24 -28.41 -15.67
C ILE A 36 -7.85 -28.38 -14.19
N SER A 37 -7.06 -29.37 -13.75
CA SER A 37 -6.58 -29.43 -12.36
C SER A 37 -5.71 -28.23 -11.98
N SER A 38 -4.88 -27.75 -12.91
CA SER A 38 -4.05 -26.56 -12.73
C SER A 38 -4.91 -25.29 -12.55
N VAL A 39 -5.93 -25.11 -13.39
CA VAL A 39 -6.86 -23.96 -13.30
C VAL A 39 -7.66 -23.99 -11.98
N ILE A 40 -8.17 -25.17 -11.60
CA ILE A 40 -8.90 -25.34 -10.34
C ILE A 40 -7.99 -25.04 -9.14
N GLY A 41 -6.77 -25.58 -9.14
CA GLY A 41 -5.77 -25.33 -8.09
C GLY A 41 -5.45 -23.83 -7.96
N TYR A 42 -5.27 -23.14 -9.10
CA TYR A 42 -5.04 -21.70 -9.12
C TYR A 42 -6.25 -20.92 -8.56
N GLN A 43 -7.48 -21.27 -8.94
CA GLN A 43 -8.69 -20.62 -8.45
C GLN A 43 -8.90 -20.82 -6.95
N ILE A 44 -8.66 -22.02 -6.44
CA ILE A 44 -8.76 -22.32 -5.00
C ILE A 44 -7.73 -21.49 -4.23
N ASN A 45 -6.47 -21.47 -4.67
CA ASN A 45 -5.42 -20.68 -4.02
C ASN A 45 -5.75 -19.16 -4.02
N LYS A 46 -6.24 -18.63 -5.15
CA LYS A 46 -6.68 -17.24 -5.27
C LYS A 46 -7.85 -16.93 -4.33
N SER A 47 -8.84 -17.81 -4.25
CA SER A 47 -10.01 -17.66 -3.36
C SER A 47 -9.61 -17.67 -1.88
N LEU A 48 -8.72 -18.59 -1.48
CA LEU A 48 -8.20 -18.66 -0.12
C LEU A 48 -7.41 -17.39 0.26
N ASN A 49 -6.58 -16.88 -0.65
CA ASN A 49 -5.84 -15.63 -0.42
C ASN A 49 -6.77 -14.42 -0.27
N ILE A 50 -7.83 -14.32 -1.09
CA ILE A 50 -8.83 -13.24 -0.99
C ILE A 50 -9.56 -13.34 0.35
N SER A 51 -10.06 -14.52 0.73
CA SER A 51 -10.75 -14.74 1.99
C SER A 51 -9.88 -14.43 3.20
N ASN A 52 -8.59 -14.83 3.16
CA ASN A 52 -7.65 -14.54 4.24
C ASN A 52 -7.36 -13.03 4.36
N ASN A 53 -7.19 -12.33 3.24
CA ASN A 53 -7.01 -10.89 3.24
C ASN A 53 -8.25 -10.15 3.76
N GLN A 54 -9.45 -10.59 3.39
CA GLN A 54 -10.70 -10.02 3.92
C GLN A 54 -10.80 -10.17 5.44
N LYS A 55 -10.48 -11.35 5.99
CA LYS A 55 -10.45 -11.57 7.45
C LYS A 55 -9.42 -10.67 8.14
N GLN A 56 -8.23 -10.48 7.55
CA GLN A 56 -7.23 -9.58 8.12
C GLN A 56 -7.72 -8.14 8.18
N VAL A 57 -8.39 -7.65 7.11
CA VAL A 57 -8.99 -6.31 7.08
C VAL A 57 -10.11 -6.18 8.11
N GLU A 58 -11.00 -7.16 8.20
CA GLU A 58 -12.09 -7.18 9.19
C GLU A 58 -11.55 -7.15 10.62
N ASN A 59 -10.59 -8.00 10.95
CA ASN A 59 -9.94 -8.02 12.25
C ASN A 59 -9.26 -6.69 12.59
N TYR A 60 -8.56 -6.09 11.61
CA TYR A 60 -7.95 -4.76 11.76
C TYR A 60 -9.00 -3.68 12.03
N LEU A 61 -10.10 -3.64 11.29
CA LEU A 61 -11.17 -2.67 11.48
C LEU A 61 -11.82 -2.83 12.86
N ASN A 62 -12.13 -4.07 13.26
CA ASN A 62 -12.69 -4.37 14.57
C ASN A 62 -11.76 -3.92 15.72
N ALA A 63 -10.47 -4.21 15.60
CA ALA A 63 -9.47 -3.77 16.59
C ALA A 63 -9.28 -2.24 16.60
N SER A 64 -9.35 -1.60 15.42
CA SER A 64 -9.15 -0.14 15.27
C SER A 64 -10.32 0.70 15.76
N ASN A 65 -11.51 0.12 15.89
CA ASN A 65 -12.75 0.78 16.28
C ASN A 65 -13.12 0.53 17.76
N LEU A 66 -12.23 -0.05 18.55
CA LEU A 66 -12.44 -0.23 19.99
C LEU A 66 -12.53 1.12 20.70
N PRO A 67 -13.30 1.22 21.79
CA PRO A 67 -13.57 2.50 22.47
C PRO A 67 -12.36 3.07 23.19
N SER A 68 -11.37 2.26 23.55
CA SER A 68 -10.19 2.67 24.29
C SER A 68 -8.92 2.53 23.45
N GLU A 69 -8.09 3.56 23.43
CA GLU A 69 -6.79 3.54 22.76
C GLU A 69 -5.83 2.45 23.30
N ASN A 70 -5.95 2.10 24.58
CA ASN A 70 -5.18 0.98 25.15
C ASN A 70 -5.65 -0.37 24.61
N GLU A 71 -6.97 -0.56 24.46
CA GLU A 71 -7.55 -1.76 23.86
C GLU A 71 -7.19 -1.87 22.38
N ILE A 72 -7.19 -0.75 21.64
CA ILE A 72 -6.75 -0.69 20.24
C ILE A 72 -5.31 -1.20 20.13
N VAL A 73 -4.38 -0.64 20.92
CA VAL A 73 -2.96 -1.02 20.86
C VAL A 73 -2.77 -2.49 21.20
N SER A 74 -3.40 -3.00 22.26
CA SER A 74 -3.28 -4.40 22.68
C SER A 74 -3.87 -5.37 21.66
N SER A 75 -5.04 -5.06 21.10
CA SER A 75 -5.71 -5.87 20.10
C SER A 75 -4.92 -5.91 18.78
N LEU A 76 -4.43 -4.76 18.31
CA LEU A 76 -3.60 -4.65 17.12
C LEU A 76 -2.26 -5.38 17.28
N SER A 77 -1.62 -5.30 18.44
CA SER A 77 -0.39 -6.04 18.74
C SER A 77 -0.57 -7.56 18.62
N ASN A 78 -1.71 -8.10 19.06
CA ASN A 78 -2.03 -9.51 18.92
C ASN A 78 -2.23 -9.94 17.44
N LEU A 79 -2.72 -9.03 16.59
CA LEU A 79 -2.94 -9.29 15.16
C LEU A 79 -1.65 -9.19 14.33
N GLU A 80 -0.64 -8.47 14.80
CA GLU A 80 0.57 -8.14 14.03
C GLU A 80 1.28 -9.38 13.48
N ASN A 81 1.51 -10.40 14.32
CA ASN A 81 2.25 -11.60 13.97
C ASN A 81 1.53 -12.51 12.96
N SER A 82 0.21 -12.47 12.93
CA SER A 82 -0.62 -13.26 12.01
C SER A 82 -0.95 -12.56 10.70
N SER A 83 -0.53 -11.31 10.55
CA SER A 83 -0.87 -10.45 9.42
C SER A 83 0.19 -10.52 8.32
N ASN A 84 -0.25 -10.33 7.05
CA ASN A 84 0.68 -10.15 5.94
C ASN A 84 1.47 -8.85 6.10
N THR A 85 2.56 -8.69 5.34
CA THR A 85 3.51 -7.57 5.46
C THR A 85 2.85 -6.20 5.30
N PHE A 86 1.91 -6.06 4.36
CA PHE A 86 1.18 -4.81 4.16
C PHE A 86 0.28 -4.48 5.36
N MET A 87 -0.50 -5.45 5.82
CA MET A 87 -1.39 -5.28 6.97
C MET A 87 -0.59 -5.02 8.26
N ARG A 88 0.56 -5.70 8.45
CA ARG A 88 1.49 -5.44 9.57
C ARG A 88 1.95 -3.98 9.58
N GLY A 89 2.25 -3.41 8.40
CA GLY A 89 2.58 -2.00 8.27
C GLY A 89 1.45 -1.07 8.69
N LEU A 90 0.21 -1.33 8.25
CA LEU A 90 -0.98 -0.55 8.64
C LEU A 90 -1.26 -0.67 10.15
N ILE A 91 -1.15 -1.86 10.71
CA ILE A 91 -1.30 -2.13 12.16
C ILE A 91 -0.32 -1.25 12.94
N ARG A 92 0.97 -1.27 12.60
CA ARG A 92 1.99 -0.46 13.27
C ARG A 92 1.75 1.04 13.15
N LEU A 93 1.30 1.53 11.97
CA LEU A 93 0.92 2.94 11.79
C LEU A 93 -0.24 3.32 12.72
N LYS A 94 -1.28 2.49 12.80
CA LYS A 94 -2.42 2.74 13.69
C LYS A 94 -2.01 2.69 15.16
N MET A 95 -1.19 1.72 15.56
CA MET A 95 -0.65 1.65 16.92
C MET A 95 0.16 2.90 17.28
N ALA A 96 1.02 3.37 16.37
CA ALA A 96 1.80 4.59 16.57
C ALA A 96 0.88 5.81 16.78
N ASN A 97 -0.18 5.95 15.96
CA ASN A 97 -1.15 7.01 16.13
C ASN A 97 -1.91 6.92 17.47
N SER A 98 -2.36 5.73 17.85
CA SER A 98 -3.02 5.49 19.14
C SER A 98 -2.13 5.82 20.35
N LEU A 99 -0.82 5.54 20.24
CA LEU A 99 0.16 5.91 21.27
C LEU A 99 0.36 7.43 21.38
N ILE A 100 0.35 8.16 20.26
CA ILE A 100 0.36 9.63 20.29
C ILE A 100 -0.86 10.16 21.01
N SER A 101 -2.05 9.65 20.71
CA SER A 101 -3.30 10.05 21.37
C SER A 101 -3.28 9.80 22.89
N GLN A 102 -2.48 8.81 23.34
CA GLN A 102 -2.25 8.51 24.77
C GLN A 102 -1.13 9.36 25.40
N GLY A 103 -0.49 10.27 24.66
CA GLY A 103 0.69 11.02 25.12
C GLY A 103 1.99 10.20 25.19
N LYS A 104 2.01 8.98 24.67
CA LYS A 104 3.18 8.07 24.65
C LYS A 104 4.04 8.30 23.41
N LYS A 105 4.53 9.53 23.27
CA LYS A 105 5.23 10.04 22.06
C LYS A 105 6.47 9.20 21.72
N GLU A 106 7.31 8.86 22.69
CA GLU A 106 8.55 8.11 22.50
C GLU A 106 8.28 6.69 21.98
N GLN A 107 7.25 6.04 22.50
CA GLN A 107 6.87 4.70 22.05
C GLN A 107 6.34 4.72 20.61
N SER A 108 5.53 5.73 20.28
CA SER A 108 5.06 5.94 18.91
C SER A 108 6.23 6.14 17.95
N GLN A 109 7.16 7.03 18.28
CA GLN A 109 8.34 7.32 17.47
C GLN A 109 9.22 6.09 17.24
N ALA A 110 9.39 5.24 18.27
CA ALA A 110 10.12 3.98 18.14
C ALA A 110 9.49 3.05 17.09
N ILE A 111 8.15 2.91 17.08
CA ILE A 111 7.43 2.11 16.08
C ILE A 111 7.62 2.70 14.68
N LEU A 112 7.48 4.03 14.52
CA LEU A 112 7.63 4.70 13.24
C LEU A 112 9.04 4.56 12.66
N ILE A 113 10.08 4.68 13.51
CA ILE A 113 11.48 4.46 13.11
C ILE A 113 11.70 3.01 12.66
N GLN A 114 11.12 2.03 13.38
CA GLN A 114 11.21 0.63 12.98
C GLN A 114 10.55 0.39 11.62
N LEU A 115 9.37 0.98 11.36
CA LEU A 115 8.69 0.90 10.08
C LEU A 115 9.53 1.46 8.93
N MET A 116 10.17 2.62 9.13
CA MET A 116 11.02 3.23 8.11
C MET A 116 12.24 2.36 7.75
N LYS A 117 12.80 1.63 8.74
CA LYS A 117 13.98 0.79 8.58
C LYS A 117 13.68 -0.63 8.08
N ASP A 118 12.44 -1.09 8.19
CA ASP A 118 12.05 -2.45 7.83
C ASP A 118 12.08 -2.64 6.31
N ARG A 119 12.92 -3.58 5.82
CA ARG A 119 13.13 -3.83 4.38
C ARG A 119 11.92 -4.48 3.70
N GLU A 120 11.11 -5.21 4.44
CA GLU A 120 9.95 -5.91 3.91
C GLU A 120 8.75 -4.99 3.70
N ILE A 121 8.69 -3.87 4.42
CA ILE A 121 7.57 -2.94 4.38
C ILE A 121 7.57 -2.14 3.08
N ASN A 122 6.39 -1.98 2.50
CA ASN A 122 6.15 -1.22 1.28
C ASN A 122 6.58 0.25 1.44
N LYS A 123 7.12 0.85 0.35
CA LYS A 123 7.58 2.24 0.32
C LYS A 123 6.49 3.22 0.79
N ILE A 124 5.23 3.03 0.39
CA ILE A 124 4.12 3.92 0.78
C ILE A 124 3.95 3.95 2.31
N ILE A 125 4.02 2.79 2.97
CA ILE A 125 3.93 2.69 4.44
C ILE A 125 5.14 3.34 5.10
N LYS A 126 6.34 3.19 4.54
CA LYS A 126 7.57 3.84 5.04
C LYS A 126 7.48 5.35 4.93
N ASP A 127 7.02 5.86 3.79
CA ASP A 127 6.83 7.30 3.58
C ASP A 127 5.80 7.86 4.56
N ALA A 128 4.68 7.15 4.78
CA ALA A 128 3.69 7.52 5.78
C ALA A 128 4.28 7.52 7.20
N ALA A 129 5.05 6.50 7.56
CA ALA A 129 5.70 6.43 8.86
C ALA A 129 6.67 7.60 9.08
N GLY A 130 7.43 7.97 8.05
CA GLY A 130 8.32 9.11 8.07
C GLY A 130 7.57 10.43 8.23
N TYR A 131 6.50 10.63 7.50
CA TYR A 131 5.65 11.81 7.65
C TYR A 131 5.11 11.94 9.08
N PHE A 132 4.54 10.88 9.66
CA PHE A 132 4.04 10.90 11.04
C PHE A 132 5.14 11.10 12.07
N TYR A 133 6.33 10.52 11.84
CA TYR A 133 7.49 10.74 12.70
C TYR A 133 7.90 12.21 12.73
N LEU A 134 8.06 12.83 11.55
CA LEU A 134 8.43 14.23 11.43
C LEU A 134 7.35 15.16 12.01
N MET A 135 6.08 14.88 11.74
CA MET A 135 4.96 15.61 12.37
C MET A 135 5.02 15.56 13.89
N SER A 136 5.33 14.40 14.47
CA SER A 136 5.45 14.25 15.92
C SER A 136 6.60 15.06 16.54
N LYS A 137 7.57 15.46 15.71
CA LYS A 137 8.77 16.24 16.13
C LYS A 137 8.82 17.66 15.56
N LEU A 138 7.79 18.14 14.93
CA LEU A 138 7.81 19.37 14.14
C LEU A 138 8.39 20.59 14.88
N ASN A 139 8.15 20.69 16.18
CA ASN A 139 8.64 21.78 17.02
C ASN A 139 10.05 21.54 17.61
N GLU A 140 10.64 20.37 17.39
CA GLU A 140 11.89 19.93 18.04
C GLU A 140 12.99 19.62 17.01
N ILE A 141 12.62 19.43 15.75
CA ILE A 141 13.51 18.98 14.67
C ILE A 141 13.96 20.16 13.83
N THR A 142 15.21 20.12 13.37
CA THR A 142 15.74 21.10 12.42
C THR A 142 15.44 20.68 10.98
N LYS A 143 15.48 21.65 10.05
CA LYS A 143 15.28 21.39 8.62
C LYS A 143 16.31 20.42 8.07
N ASP A 144 17.56 20.51 8.50
CA ASP A 144 18.63 19.62 8.09
C ASP A 144 18.40 18.18 8.57
N GLU A 145 17.85 18.00 9.78
CA GLU A 145 17.46 16.69 10.28
C GLU A 145 16.26 16.11 9.49
N ILE A 146 15.29 16.93 9.07
CA ILE A 146 14.20 16.49 8.20
C ILE A 146 14.78 15.98 6.88
N LEU A 147 15.69 16.72 6.25
CA LEU A 147 16.34 16.35 5.01
C LEU A 147 17.26 15.13 5.14
N ALA A 148 17.83 14.88 6.33
CA ALA A 148 18.59 13.67 6.60
C ALA A 148 17.71 12.40 6.62
N TYR A 149 16.46 12.50 7.09
CA TYR A 149 15.48 11.41 7.02
C TYR A 149 14.86 11.27 5.63
N PHE A 150 14.56 12.38 4.97
CA PHE A 150 13.89 12.46 3.68
C PHE A 150 14.60 13.46 2.76
N PRO A 151 15.65 13.04 2.04
CA PRO A 151 16.29 13.86 1.04
C PRO A 151 15.31 14.34 -0.04
N ASP A 152 15.56 15.51 -0.62
CA ASP A 152 14.66 16.15 -1.62
C ASP A 152 14.26 15.19 -2.74
N ASN A 153 15.19 14.38 -3.25
CA ASN A 153 14.90 13.40 -4.30
C ASN A 153 13.92 12.28 -3.85
N GLN A 154 13.85 11.96 -2.56
CA GLN A 154 12.87 11.03 -2.03
C GLN A 154 11.51 11.70 -1.87
N ILE A 155 11.47 12.96 -1.46
CA ILE A 155 10.24 13.75 -1.32
C ILE A 155 9.57 13.91 -2.66
N ASP A 156 10.30 14.31 -3.69
CA ASP A 156 9.75 14.49 -5.05
C ASP A 156 9.17 13.19 -5.65
N ASN A 157 9.72 12.04 -5.28
CA ASN A 157 9.27 10.72 -5.71
C ASN A 157 8.31 10.04 -4.72
N SER A 158 7.89 10.73 -3.66
CA SER A 158 6.95 10.20 -2.67
C SER A 158 5.50 10.42 -3.09
N THR A 159 4.65 9.43 -2.80
CA THR A 159 3.18 9.61 -2.88
C THR A 159 2.69 10.72 -1.94
N PHE A 160 3.48 11.06 -0.91
CA PHE A 160 3.19 12.09 0.09
C PHE A 160 3.93 13.40 -0.17
N LYS A 161 4.44 13.66 -1.40
CA LYS A 161 5.21 14.86 -1.77
C LYS A 161 4.62 16.14 -1.18
N TYR A 162 3.35 16.40 -1.45
CA TYR A 162 2.71 17.65 -1.01
C TYR A 162 2.50 17.73 0.50
N LEU A 163 2.32 16.60 1.18
CA LEU A 163 2.29 16.57 2.65
C LEU A 163 3.66 16.88 3.25
N PHE A 164 4.75 16.43 2.63
CA PHE A 164 6.10 16.82 3.06
C PHE A 164 6.39 18.31 2.79
N LEU A 165 5.98 18.84 1.63
CA LEU A 165 6.12 20.27 1.33
C LEU A 165 5.34 21.13 2.34
N GLU A 166 4.12 20.72 2.69
CA GLU A 166 3.32 21.37 3.74
C GLU A 166 4.00 21.28 5.11
N LEU A 167 4.60 20.12 5.45
CA LEU A 167 5.36 19.94 6.68
C LEU A 167 6.54 20.93 6.78
N PHE A 168 7.28 21.14 5.69
CA PHE A 168 8.36 22.13 5.63
C PHE A 168 7.81 23.56 5.86
N ALA A 169 6.69 23.92 5.22
CA ALA A 169 6.08 25.21 5.40
C ALA A 169 5.61 25.41 6.86
N LEU A 170 5.05 24.38 7.49
CA LEU A 170 4.69 24.41 8.91
C LEU A 170 5.91 24.51 9.81
N HIS A 171 7.01 23.82 9.50
CA HIS A 171 8.26 23.95 10.25
C HIS A 171 8.80 25.38 10.20
N ASP A 172 8.80 26.00 9.01
CA ASP A 172 9.22 27.39 8.85
C ASP A 172 8.30 28.34 9.68
N LEU A 173 6.99 28.06 9.71
CA LEU A 173 6.02 28.81 10.52
C LEU A 173 6.33 28.71 12.02
N PHE A 174 6.54 27.51 12.54
CA PHE A 174 6.84 27.29 13.96
C PHE A 174 8.20 27.84 14.36
N SER A 175 9.14 27.93 13.41
CA SER A 175 10.45 28.57 13.59
C SER A 175 10.38 30.11 13.56
N GLY A 176 9.22 30.69 13.25
CA GLY A 176 9.02 32.14 13.15
C GLY A 176 9.51 32.77 11.86
N ASP A 177 9.89 31.97 10.87
CA ASP A 177 10.31 32.44 9.54
C ASP A 177 9.08 32.61 8.64
N PHE A 178 8.33 33.70 8.86
CA PHE A 178 7.11 34.01 8.12
C PHE A 178 7.35 34.27 6.63
N GLU A 179 8.53 34.80 6.26
CA GLU A 179 8.87 35.02 4.85
C GLU A 179 9.03 33.70 4.12
N GLN A 180 9.79 32.76 4.70
CA GLN A 180 9.97 31.44 4.12
C GLN A 180 8.68 30.63 4.15
N THR A 181 7.90 30.72 5.23
CA THR A 181 6.54 30.11 5.33
C THR A 181 5.67 30.52 4.15
N ASN A 182 5.61 31.84 3.85
CA ASN A 182 4.82 32.36 2.73
C ASN A 182 5.31 31.75 1.40
N LYS A 183 6.63 31.76 1.14
CA LYS A 183 7.20 31.18 -0.08
C LYS A 183 6.88 29.69 -0.21
N SER A 184 6.99 28.94 0.87
CA SER A 184 6.76 27.49 0.89
C SER A 184 5.28 27.16 0.59
N PHE A 185 4.32 27.84 1.22
CA PHE A 185 2.90 27.64 0.93
C PHE A 185 2.52 28.13 -0.47
N GLN A 186 3.05 29.27 -0.94
CA GLN A 186 2.81 29.76 -2.30
C GLN A 186 3.32 28.78 -3.36
N LYS A 187 4.43 28.09 -3.11
CA LYS A 187 4.92 27.03 -4.01
C LYS A 187 3.90 25.90 -4.16
N ILE A 188 3.22 25.51 -3.07
CA ILE A 188 2.18 24.47 -3.10
C ILE A 188 0.94 24.99 -3.85
N ILE A 189 0.48 26.20 -3.54
CA ILE A 189 -0.73 26.80 -4.12
C ILE A 189 -0.61 26.98 -5.62
N ASN A 190 0.59 27.35 -6.09
CA ASN A 190 0.85 27.60 -7.53
C ASN A 190 1.23 26.34 -8.31
N ASP A 191 1.38 25.18 -7.68
CA ASP A 191 1.69 23.93 -8.36
C ASP A 191 0.38 23.30 -8.90
N PRO A 192 0.23 23.17 -10.24
CA PRO A 192 -0.97 22.61 -10.86
C PRO A 192 -1.20 21.12 -10.54
N GLU A 193 -0.16 20.42 -10.07
CA GLU A 193 -0.25 19.01 -9.69
C GLU A 193 -0.64 18.84 -8.20
N ALA A 194 -0.69 19.92 -7.42
CA ALA A 194 -1.02 19.84 -6.01
C ALA A 194 -2.49 19.43 -5.79
N PRO A 195 -2.77 18.49 -4.87
CA PRO A 195 -4.12 18.11 -4.51
C PRO A 195 -4.91 19.33 -3.97
N ARG A 196 -6.15 19.47 -4.42
CA ARG A 196 -7.01 20.62 -4.07
C ARG A 196 -7.17 20.83 -2.57
N GLU A 197 -7.26 19.72 -1.81
CA GLU A 197 -7.40 19.77 -0.35
C GLU A 197 -6.18 20.37 0.32
N ILE A 198 -4.98 20.13 -0.20
CA ILE A 198 -3.73 20.69 0.31
C ILE A 198 -3.62 22.15 -0.08
N ILE A 199 -4.03 22.53 -1.30
CA ILE A 199 -4.09 23.94 -1.73
C ILE A 199 -4.99 24.74 -0.78
N ILE A 200 -6.24 24.32 -0.58
CA ILE A 200 -7.20 24.98 0.30
C ILE A 200 -6.65 25.12 1.73
N ARG A 201 -5.97 24.11 2.23
CA ARG A 201 -5.38 24.14 3.58
C ARG A 201 -4.20 25.10 3.65
N SER A 202 -3.36 25.14 2.61
CA SER A 202 -2.25 26.07 2.48
C SER A 202 -2.71 27.54 2.41
N GLU A 203 -3.79 27.82 1.67
CA GLU A 203 -4.43 29.14 1.62
C GLU A 203 -4.90 29.58 3.00
N LYS A 204 -5.60 28.70 3.75
CA LYS A 204 -6.05 28.99 5.11
C LYS A 204 -4.90 29.28 6.07
N PHE A 205 -3.79 28.55 5.97
CA PHE A 205 -2.60 28.86 6.78
C PHE A 205 -2.05 30.25 6.45
N LEU A 206 -1.93 30.62 5.17
CA LEU A 206 -1.47 31.95 4.78
C LEU A 206 -2.42 33.07 5.22
N GLU A 207 -3.73 32.83 5.25
CA GLU A 207 -4.70 33.80 5.77
C GLU A 207 -4.56 34.00 7.28
N SER A 208 -4.20 32.96 8.03
CA SER A 208 -4.07 33.00 9.48
C SER A 208 -2.81 33.71 9.99
N ILE A 209 -1.82 33.94 9.13
CA ILE A 209 -0.53 34.59 9.48
C ILE A 209 -0.43 36.04 8.95
N LYS A 210 -1.45 36.53 8.29
CA LYS A 210 -1.60 37.96 7.89
C LYS A 210 -2.12 38.80 9.02
#